data_5ea6fe88b9da346ffe2d523fdc4b7e46
#
_entry.id   5ea6fe88b9da346ffe2d523fdc4b7e46
#
_cell.length_a   1.000
_cell.length_b   1.000
_cell.length_c   1.000
_cell.angle_alpha   90.00
_cell.angle_beta   90.00
_cell.angle_gamma   90.00
#
_symmetry.space_group_name_H-M   'P 1'
#
loop_
_entity.id
_entity.type
_entity.pdbx_description
1 polymer ?
#
loop_
_entity_poly.entity_id
_entity_poly.type
_entity_poly.pdbx_seq_one_letter_code
_entity_poly.pdbx_strand_id
1 'polypeptide(L)'
;MSKQHVLVTGPYGEAGEAILTHMYGDDDYDFTFLNRSDHPEYETHVADIADYEAIRPAFDGQDAVIHLAAQSDAGAGLEGVIEPNIVGTYNVLRAMRDADVPTLIFASSQRVMGLYEEDHAPDLYREDYPSEFDRFRLDHESRPKPDGYYGASKVFGEHICRVHARREGAPHRVYSLRISSVRTSEYDHPYGDAERGVERGDEHTVAEGEVWDQSQTGSWERDSDEYQEMVDRMKASWTSQRDFAHLLECCLADDTVTYDVFYAVSGNAARWFDIEHAQAVLGYEPMDDASEWDGPPNGTRDDV
;
A
#
# COMPACT_ATOMS: atom_id res chain seq x y z
N MET A 1 11.65 -25.38 10.61
CA MET A 1 12.62 -24.37 10.10
C MET A 1 12.74 -23.29 11.16
N SER A 2 13.79 -22.49 11.21
CA SER A 2 13.81 -21.31 12.10
C SER A 2 12.80 -20.30 11.55
N LYS A 3 12.12 -19.58 12.44
CA LYS A 3 11.25 -18.46 12.05
C LYS A 3 12.06 -17.42 11.28
N GLN A 4 11.44 -16.75 10.32
CA GLN A 4 12.03 -15.59 9.63
C GLN A 4 11.79 -14.34 10.47
N HIS A 5 12.86 -13.61 10.83
CA HIS A 5 12.78 -12.36 11.58
C HIS A 5 12.46 -11.19 10.63
N VAL A 6 11.32 -10.56 10.82
CA VAL A 6 10.80 -9.52 9.92
C VAL A 6 10.55 -8.22 10.66
N LEU A 7 11.29 -7.18 10.30
CA LEU A 7 11.02 -5.82 10.80
C LEU A 7 9.93 -5.15 9.97
N VAL A 8 8.87 -4.70 10.63
CA VAL A 8 7.82 -3.90 10.00
C VAL A 8 7.88 -2.47 10.50
N THR A 9 8.09 -1.51 9.61
CA THR A 9 7.99 -0.09 9.95
C THR A 9 6.61 0.44 9.58
N GLY A 10 5.96 1.18 10.48
CA GLY A 10 4.60 1.68 10.30
C GLY A 10 3.50 0.61 10.34
N PRO A 11 3.56 -0.37 11.28
CA PRO A 11 2.65 -1.51 11.31
C PRO A 11 1.20 -1.15 11.66
N TYR A 12 0.94 0.03 12.19
CA TYR A 12 -0.38 0.44 12.70
C TYR A 12 -1.17 1.33 11.72
N GLY A 13 -0.74 1.40 10.47
CA GLY A 13 -1.51 1.99 9.37
C GLY A 13 -2.41 0.96 8.67
N GLU A 14 -3.27 1.41 7.75
CA GLU A 14 -4.23 0.55 7.03
C GLU A 14 -3.56 -0.68 6.39
N ALA A 15 -2.45 -0.49 5.69
CA ALA A 15 -1.71 -1.62 5.10
C ALA A 15 -1.01 -2.51 6.15
N GLY A 16 -0.60 -1.94 7.28
CA GLY A 16 0.04 -2.69 8.36
C GLY A 16 -0.93 -3.57 9.14
N GLU A 17 -2.21 -3.15 9.23
CA GLU A 17 -3.26 -3.96 9.86
C GLU A 17 -3.44 -5.32 9.17
N ALA A 18 -3.22 -5.41 7.86
CA ALA A 18 -3.24 -6.68 7.15
C ALA A 18 -2.19 -7.68 7.72
N ILE A 19 -0.99 -7.20 8.10
CA ILE A 19 0.03 -8.03 8.71
C ILE A 19 -0.42 -8.48 10.11
N LEU A 20 -0.97 -7.55 10.90
CA LEU A 20 -1.44 -7.85 12.26
C LEU A 20 -2.61 -8.84 12.25
N THR A 21 -3.49 -8.77 11.25
CA THR A 21 -4.69 -9.60 11.14
C THR A 21 -4.40 -10.99 10.56
N HIS A 22 -3.53 -11.07 9.54
CA HIS A 22 -3.39 -12.29 8.73
C HIS A 22 -2.05 -13.00 8.89
N MET A 23 -0.99 -12.31 9.35
CA MET A 23 0.36 -12.90 9.45
C MET A 23 0.88 -12.96 10.88
N TYR A 24 0.44 -12.03 11.77
CA TYR A 24 0.94 -11.99 13.15
C TYR A 24 0.48 -13.23 13.92
N GLY A 25 1.45 -13.90 14.57
CA GLY A 25 1.20 -15.14 15.30
C GLY A 25 1.38 -16.41 14.48
N ASP A 26 1.70 -16.29 13.17
CA ASP A 26 2.12 -17.43 12.37
C ASP A 26 3.45 -18.01 12.89
N ASP A 27 3.61 -19.32 12.77
CA ASP A 27 4.81 -20.02 13.22
C ASP A 27 6.02 -19.81 12.31
N ASP A 28 5.84 -19.31 11.10
CA ASP A 28 6.90 -19.06 10.14
C ASP A 28 7.60 -17.71 10.35
N TYR A 29 6.96 -16.75 11.06
CA TYR A 29 7.47 -15.39 11.22
C TYR A 29 7.67 -15.00 12.69
N ASP A 30 8.68 -14.14 12.92
CA ASP A 30 8.92 -13.41 14.17
C ASP A 30 9.01 -11.92 13.86
N PHE A 31 7.94 -11.18 14.19
CA PHE A 31 7.81 -9.77 13.82
C PHE A 31 8.40 -8.83 14.87
N THR A 32 9.21 -7.90 14.41
CA THR A 32 9.64 -6.71 15.17
C THR A 32 8.91 -5.49 14.60
N PHE A 33 8.29 -4.67 15.48
CA PHE A 33 7.57 -3.48 15.05
C PHE A 33 8.34 -2.21 15.35
N LEU A 34 8.42 -1.30 14.37
CA LEU A 34 8.99 0.03 14.52
C LEU A 34 7.95 1.07 14.11
N ASN A 35 7.63 1.99 15.02
CA ASN A 35 6.66 3.05 14.76
C ASN A 35 7.00 4.31 15.57
N ARG A 36 6.43 5.47 15.20
CA ARG A 36 6.61 6.73 15.93
C ARG A 36 5.91 6.77 17.30
N SER A 37 4.88 5.97 17.47
CA SER A 37 4.12 5.83 18.72
C SER A 37 4.11 4.39 19.18
N ASP A 38 4.01 4.21 20.50
CA ASP A 38 3.82 2.91 21.14
C ASP A 38 2.42 2.36 20.84
N HIS A 39 2.25 1.04 21.00
CA HIS A 39 0.97 0.36 20.87
C HIS A 39 0.70 -0.50 22.12
N PRO A 40 -0.54 -0.47 22.68
CA PRO A 40 -0.82 -1.16 23.95
C PRO A 40 -0.76 -2.69 23.87
N GLU A 41 -0.91 -3.27 22.67
CA GLU A 41 -1.00 -4.73 22.45
C GLU A 41 0.27 -5.33 21.84
N TYR A 42 1.15 -4.50 21.25
CA TYR A 42 2.34 -4.99 20.54
C TYR A 42 3.60 -4.28 21.03
N GLU A 43 4.64 -5.07 21.33
CA GLU A 43 5.94 -4.50 21.65
C GLU A 43 6.50 -3.71 20.47
N THR A 44 6.78 -2.43 20.68
CA THR A 44 7.14 -1.50 19.63
C THR A 44 8.48 -0.82 19.90
N HIS A 45 9.39 -0.87 18.93
CA HIS A 45 10.54 0.02 18.91
C HIS A 45 10.08 1.43 18.52
N VAL A 46 9.96 2.31 19.52
CA VAL A 46 9.42 3.66 19.29
C VAL A 46 10.52 4.57 18.75
N ALA A 47 10.44 4.93 17.46
CA ALA A 47 11.39 5.81 16.81
C ALA A 47 10.78 6.47 15.55
N ASP A 48 11.29 7.66 15.19
CA ASP A 48 11.00 8.29 13.90
C ASP A 48 11.97 7.76 12.84
N ILE A 49 11.45 7.31 11.69
CA ILE A 49 12.28 6.81 10.58
C ILE A 49 13.24 7.88 10.01
N ALA A 50 12.97 9.16 10.24
CA ALA A 50 13.88 10.24 9.90
C ALA A 50 15.12 10.30 10.82
N ASP A 51 15.09 9.69 12.03
CA ASP A 51 16.21 9.61 12.95
C ASP A 51 16.96 8.26 12.78
N TYR A 52 18.04 8.29 12.00
CA TYR A 52 18.85 7.11 11.72
C TYR A 52 19.39 6.42 12.98
N GLU A 53 19.92 7.17 13.94
CA GLU A 53 20.53 6.59 15.15
C GLU A 53 19.47 5.92 16.03
N ALA A 54 18.25 6.45 16.05
CA ALA A 54 17.14 5.88 16.79
C ALA A 54 16.63 4.58 16.15
N ILE A 55 16.55 4.48 14.83
CA ILE A 55 16.01 3.29 14.17
C ILE A 55 17.02 2.16 14.01
N ARG A 56 18.33 2.47 13.87
CA ARG A 56 19.37 1.50 13.50
C ARG A 56 19.37 0.22 14.35
N PRO A 57 19.19 0.26 15.68
CA PRO A 57 19.22 -0.95 16.51
C PRO A 57 18.11 -1.97 16.19
N ALA A 58 16.96 -1.54 15.66
CA ALA A 58 15.84 -2.43 15.32
C ALA A 58 16.14 -3.36 14.13
N PHE A 59 17.19 -3.07 13.35
CA PHE A 59 17.56 -3.84 12.15
C PHE A 59 18.51 -5.00 12.44
N ASP A 60 19.09 -5.08 13.66
CA ASP A 60 20.02 -6.13 14.01
C ASP A 60 19.36 -7.50 14.06
N GLY A 61 19.88 -8.45 13.28
CA GLY A 61 19.37 -9.83 13.26
C GLY A 61 18.08 -10.05 12.47
N GLN A 62 17.65 -9.07 11.69
CA GLN A 62 16.48 -9.22 10.81
C GLN A 62 16.84 -9.92 9.50
N ASP A 63 15.93 -10.75 8.99
CA ASP A 63 16.02 -11.41 7.68
C ASP A 63 15.37 -10.58 6.58
N ALA A 64 14.35 -9.79 6.94
CA ALA A 64 13.61 -8.94 6.02
C ALA A 64 13.10 -7.66 6.68
N VAL A 65 12.85 -6.64 5.86
CA VAL A 65 12.14 -5.40 6.25
C VAL A 65 10.93 -5.22 5.36
N ILE A 66 9.76 -5.01 5.98
CA ILE A 66 8.55 -4.50 5.33
C ILE A 66 8.43 -3.02 5.70
N HIS A 67 8.72 -2.14 4.74
CA HIS A 67 8.76 -0.70 4.97
C HIS A 67 7.46 -0.03 4.55
N LEU A 68 6.51 0.11 5.51
CA LEU A 68 5.21 0.77 5.31
C LEU A 68 5.19 2.21 5.83
N ALA A 69 6.10 2.57 6.76
CA ALA A 69 6.13 3.90 7.37
C ALA A 69 6.31 5.01 6.32
N ALA A 70 5.35 5.91 6.26
CA ALA A 70 5.34 7.06 5.35
C ALA A 70 4.34 8.11 5.84
N GLN A 71 4.46 9.35 5.31
CA GLN A 71 3.30 10.22 5.18
C GLN A 71 2.48 9.71 4.00
N SER A 72 1.28 9.19 4.26
CA SER A 72 0.42 8.50 3.27
C SER A 72 -0.70 9.37 2.72
N ASP A 73 -0.87 10.58 3.24
CA ASP A 73 -1.86 11.53 2.73
C ASP A 73 -1.48 11.98 1.31
N ALA A 74 -2.35 11.68 0.34
CA ALA A 74 -2.16 12.04 -1.05
C ALA A 74 -2.15 13.58 -1.27
N GLY A 75 -2.85 14.32 -0.41
CA GLY A 75 -2.88 15.80 -0.39
C GLY A 75 -1.68 16.46 0.30
N ALA A 76 -0.78 15.68 0.92
CA ALA A 76 0.35 16.24 1.64
C ALA A 76 1.24 17.11 0.77
N GLY A 77 1.56 18.32 1.26
CA GLY A 77 2.52 19.21 0.62
C GLY A 77 3.94 18.64 0.61
N LEU A 78 4.82 19.22 -0.22
CA LEU A 78 6.21 18.76 -0.37
C LEU A 78 6.93 18.63 0.99
N GLU A 79 6.77 19.62 1.87
CA GLU A 79 7.42 19.62 3.19
C GLU A 79 6.98 18.43 4.05
N GLY A 80 5.71 18.00 3.95
CA GLY A 80 5.18 16.89 4.71
C GLY A 80 5.75 15.53 4.30
N VAL A 81 6.21 15.38 3.06
CA VAL A 81 6.72 14.09 2.54
C VAL A 81 8.24 13.97 2.58
N ILE A 82 8.99 15.06 2.72
CA ILE A 82 10.48 15.03 2.67
C ILE A 82 11.04 14.16 3.80
N GLU A 83 10.73 14.50 5.04
CA GLU A 83 11.31 13.80 6.19
C GLU A 83 10.88 12.33 6.23
N PRO A 84 9.58 11.97 6.23
CA PRO A 84 9.19 10.57 6.35
C PRO A 84 9.47 9.75 5.08
N ASN A 85 9.17 10.27 3.87
CA ASN A 85 9.18 9.46 2.66
C ASN A 85 10.54 9.47 1.94
N ILE A 86 11.29 10.57 2.01
CA ILE A 86 12.59 10.70 1.34
C ILE A 86 13.72 10.33 2.30
N VAL A 87 13.83 11.07 3.42
CA VAL A 87 14.91 10.87 4.41
C VAL A 87 14.70 9.54 5.13
N GLY A 88 13.47 9.24 5.56
CA GLY A 88 13.12 7.99 6.22
C GLY A 88 13.44 6.76 5.37
N THR A 89 13.00 6.73 4.10
CA THR A 89 13.33 5.62 3.19
C THR A 89 14.85 5.47 3.00
N TYR A 90 15.58 6.57 2.86
CA TYR A 90 17.04 6.51 2.79
C TYR A 90 17.68 5.95 4.07
N ASN A 91 17.18 6.35 5.25
CA ASN A 91 17.67 5.85 6.53
C ASN A 91 17.40 4.34 6.70
N VAL A 92 16.22 3.87 6.29
CA VAL A 92 15.88 2.43 6.29
C VAL A 92 16.88 1.65 5.42
N LEU A 93 17.10 2.08 4.18
CA LEU A 93 18.08 1.44 3.28
C LEU A 93 19.51 1.48 3.85
N ARG A 94 19.91 2.56 4.51
CA ARG A 94 21.19 2.67 5.18
C ARG A 94 21.28 1.71 6.36
N ALA A 95 20.24 1.63 7.19
CA ALA A 95 20.19 0.74 8.35
C ALA A 95 20.24 -0.74 7.94
N MET A 96 19.51 -1.11 6.86
CA MET A 96 19.57 -2.44 6.27
C MET A 96 20.97 -2.82 5.82
N ARG A 97 21.66 -1.92 5.10
CA ARG A 97 23.03 -2.14 4.69
C ARG A 97 23.97 -2.32 5.88
N ASP A 98 23.87 -1.46 6.89
CA ASP A 98 24.75 -1.45 8.05
C ASP A 98 24.45 -2.62 9.02
N ALA A 99 23.29 -3.31 8.87
CA ALA A 99 22.89 -4.52 9.59
C ALA A 99 22.96 -5.79 8.73
N ASP A 100 23.30 -5.67 7.45
CA ASP A 100 23.32 -6.76 6.46
C ASP A 100 21.97 -7.47 6.28
N VAL A 101 20.84 -6.71 6.34
CA VAL A 101 19.49 -7.25 6.13
C VAL A 101 19.22 -7.44 4.65
N PRO A 102 19.01 -8.67 4.15
CA PRO A 102 19.08 -8.96 2.72
C PRO A 102 17.81 -8.58 1.93
N THR A 103 16.63 -8.54 2.56
CA THR A 103 15.35 -8.45 1.84
C THR A 103 14.56 -7.20 2.25
N LEU A 104 14.12 -6.43 1.26
CA LEU A 104 13.25 -5.26 1.44
C LEU A 104 11.95 -5.44 0.64
N ILE A 105 10.82 -5.32 1.33
CA ILE A 105 9.52 -5.07 0.71
C ILE A 105 9.18 -3.59 0.96
N PHE A 106 9.19 -2.80 -0.11
CA PHE A 106 8.96 -1.35 -0.08
C PHE A 106 7.52 -1.03 -0.46
N ALA A 107 6.78 -0.37 0.43
CA ALA A 107 5.47 0.16 0.13
C ALA A 107 5.57 1.37 -0.81
N SER A 108 5.47 1.12 -2.10
CA SER A 108 5.13 2.12 -3.10
C SER A 108 3.61 2.33 -3.11
N SER A 109 3.05 2.99 -4.10
CA SER A 109 1.64 3.33 -4.15
C SER A 109 1.12 3.37 -5.59
N GLN A 110 -0.17 3.09 -5.80
CA GLN A 110 -0.84 3.37 -7.08
C GLN A 110 -0.73 4.85 -7.48
N ARG A 111 -0.54 5.79 -6.52
CA ARG A 111 -0.37 7.22 -6.79
C ARG A 111 0.91 7.56 -7.57
N VAL A 112 1.84 6.63 -7.73
CA VAL A 112 2.94 6.77 -8.71
C VAL A 112 2.42 6.81 -10.14
N MET A 113 1.17 6.36 -10.37
CA MET A 113 0.45 6.31 -11.65
C MET A 113 -0.76 7.26 -11.68
N GLY A 114 -0.92 8.16 -10.70
CA GLY A 114 -2.14 8.93 -10.46
C GLY A 114 -2.64 9.76 -11.63
N LEU A 115 -1.76 10.38 -12.45
CA LEU A 115 -2.18 11.12 -13.63
C LEU A 115 -2.85 10.23 -14.71
N TYR A 116 -2.63 8.92 -14.73
CA TYR A 116 -3.41 8.05 -15.61
C TYR A 116 -4.86 7.91 -15.11
N GLU A 117 -5.05 7.90 -13.80
CA GLU A 117 -6.39 7.92 -13.20
C GLU A 117 -7.11 9.23 -13.55
N GLU A 118 -6.47 10.38 -13.36
CA GLU A 118 -7.02 11.69 -13.72
C GLU A 118 -7.36 11.83 -15.23
N ASP A 119 -6.49 11.30 -16.09
CA ASP A 119 -6.66 11.39 -17.56
C ASP A 119 -7.81 10.50 -18.07
N HIS A 120 -8.19 9.43 -17.37
CA HIS A 120 -9.06 8.36 -17.88
C HIS A 120 -10.29 8.04 -17.01
N ALA A 121 -10.40 8.57 -15.79
CA ALA A 121 -11.60 8.39 -14.97
C ALA A 121 -12.80 9.19 -15.54
N PRO A 122 -14.07 8.74 -15.34
CA PRO A 122 -14.46 7.50 -14.66
C PRO A 122 -14.46 6.25 -15.55
N ASP A 123 -14.22 6.39 -16.86
CA ASP A 123 -14.27 5.26 -17.80
C ASP A 123 -13.32 4.11 -17.43
N LEU A 124 -12.22 4.46 -16.73
CA LEU A 124 -11.23 3.51 -16.25
C LEU A 124 -11.79 2.44 -15.29
N TYR A 125 -12.85 2.75 -14.55
CA TYR A 125 -13.44 1.88 -13.53
C TYR A 125 -14.53 0.95 -14.06
N ARG A 126 -14.90 1.08 -15.33
CA ARG A 126 -16.01 0.34 -15.91
C ARG A 126 -15.58 -1.05 -16.36
N GLU A 127 -16.36 -2.07 -15.97
CA GLU A 127 -16.16 -3.43 -16.44
C GLU A 127 -16.38 -3.59 -17.97
N ASP A 128 -17.27 -2.76 -18.52
CA ASP A 128 -17.63 -2.74 -19.95
C ASP A 128 -16.80 -1.75 -20.77
N TYR A 129 -15.62 -1.37 -20.29
CA TYR A 129 -14.68 -0.52 -21.04
C TYR A 129 -14.55 -1.02 -22.48
N PRO A 130 -14.74 -0.17 -23.51
CA PRO A 130 -14.88 -0.65 -24.88
C PRO A 130 -13.73 -1.54 -25.32
N SER A 131 -14.05 -2.77 -25.74
CA SER A 131 -13.07 -3.80 -26.17
C SER A 131 -12.27 -3.44 -27.43
N GLU A 132 -12.61 -2.33 -28.09
CA GLU A 132 -11.85 -1.78 -29.23
C GLU A 132 -10.50 -1.16 -28.82
N PHE A 133 -10.33 -0.84 -27.56
CA PHE A 133 -9.05 -0.54 -26.94
C PHE A 133 -8.77 -1.74 -26.02
N ASP A 134 -7.80 -2.60 -26.36
CA ASP A 134 -7.28 -3.57 -25.39
C ASP A 134 -7.30 -2.92 -24.02
N ARG A 135 -8.12 -3.48 -23.08
CA ARG A 135 -8.45 -2.84 -21.81
C ARG A 135 -7.21 -2.17 -21.24
N PHE A 136 -7.26 -0.86 -21.04
CA PHE A 136 -6.11 -0.08 -20.58
C PHE A 136 -5.61 -0.70 -19.28
N ARG A 137 -4.42 -1.27 -19.31
CA ARG A 137 -3.77 -1.84 -18.14
C ARG A 137 -2.37 -1.29 -18.01
N LEU A 138 -2.07 -0.82 -16.81
CA LEU A 138 -0.72 -0.43 -16.44
C LEU A 138 0.01 -1.65 -15.93
N ASP A 139 1.13 -1.95 -16.53
CA ASP A 139 2.06 -2.98 -16.12
C ASP A 139 3.23 -2.43 -15.30
N HIS A 140 4.10 -3.32 -14.84
CA HIS A 140 5.27 -2.97 -14.03
C HIS A 140 6.29 -2.10 -14.80
N GLU A 141 6.32 -2.14 -16.15
CA GLU A 141 7.18 -1.34 -17.02
C GLU A 141 6.56 0.02 -17.37
N SER A 142 5.28 0.21 -17.11
CA SER A 142 4.57 1.46 -17.39
C SER A 142 5.22 2.64 -16.67
N ARG A 143 5.44 3.73 -17.44
CA ARG A 143 6.16 4.89 -16.93
C ARG A 143 5.40 5.57 -15.80
N PRO A 144 6.02 5.80 -14.63
CA PRO A 144 5.40 6.57 -13.55
C PRO A 144 4.95 7.96 -14.00
N LYS A 145 3.72 8.34 -13.61
CA LYS A 145 3.12 9.66 -13.77
C LYS A 145 2.40 10.02 -12.47
N PRO A 146 3.14 10.47 -11.43
CA PRO A 146 2.53 10.83 -10.15
C PRO A 146 1.66 12.07 -10.27
N ASP A 147 0.55 12.10 -9.53
CA ASP A 147 -0.43 13.17 -9.46
C ASP A 147 -0.12 14.23 -8.39
N GLY A 148 0.78 13.94 -7.46
CA GLY A 148 1.12 14.84 -6.35
C GLY A 148 2.48 14.53 -5.72
N TYR A 149 2.81 15.27 -4.66
CA TYR A 149 4.09 15.12 -3.94
C TYR A 149 4.22 13.77 -3.25
N TYR A 150 3.12 13.20 -2.76
CA TYR A 150 3.12 11.84 -2.21
C TYR A 150 3.51 10.81 -3.27
N GLY A 151 2.82 10.79 -4.41
CA GLY A 151 3.16 9.92 -5.54
C GLY A 151 4.61 10.12 -6.01
N ALA A 152 5.06 11.38 -6.13
CA ALA A 152 6.45 11.70 -6.50
C ALA A 152 7.46 11.18 -5.48
N SER A 153 7.15 11.23 -4.17
CA SER A 153 8.01 10.69 -3.11
C SER A 153 8.12 9.15 -3.20
N LYS A 154 7.04 8.47 -3.58
CA LYS A 154 7.06 7.01 -3.80
C LYS A 154 7.84 6.63 -5.06
N VAL A 155 7.78 7.43 -6.14
CA VAL A 155 8.66 7.27 -7.32
C VAL A 155 10.13 7.39 -6.91
N PHE A 156 10.48 8.39 -6.09
CA PHE A 156 11.83 8.49 -5.52
C PHE A 156 12.21 7.22 -4.77
N GLY A 157 11.32 6.70 -3.91
CA GLY A 157 11.52 5.47 -3.15
C GLY A 157 11.82 4.26 -4.04
N GLU A 158 11.01 4.01 -5.09
CA GLU A 158 11.26 2.95 -6.07
C GLU A 158 12.66 3.07 -6.68
N HIS A 159 13.06 4.28 -7.07
CA HIS A 159 14.35 4.49 -7.73
C HIS A 159 15.54 4.35 -6.79
N ILE A 160 15.47 4.84 -5.55
CA ILE A 160 16.57 4.70 -4.60
C ILE A 160 16.72 3.24 -4.13
N CYS A 161 15.60 2.51 -3.96
CA CYS A 161 15.61 1.08 -3.69
C CYS A 161 16.31 0.31 -4.81
N ARG A 162 15.98 0.61 -6.08
CA ARG A 162 16.65 0.03 -7.26
C ARG A 162 18.15 0.31 -7.27
N VAL A 163 18.59 1.50 -6.85
CA VAL A 163 20.01 1.84 -6.75
C VAL A 163 20.70 0.98 -5.70
N HIS A 164 20.07 0.76 -4.53
CA HIS A 164 20.62 -0.06 -3.47
C HIS A 164 20.70 -1.54 -3.86
N ALA A 165 19.65 -2.11 -4.44
CA ALA A 165 19.63 -3.51 -4.89
C ALA A 165 20.75 -3.87 -5.89
N ARG A 166 21.34 -2.88 -6.59
CA ARG A 166 22.41 -3.07 -7.58
C ARG A 166 23.80 -2.80 -7.04
N ARG A 167 23.94 -2.40 -5.79
CA ARG A 167 25.23 -2.14 -5.14
C ARG A 167 25.69 -3.36 -4.36
N GLU A 168 26.99 -3.37 -4.01
CA GLU A 168 27.50 -4.35 -3.05
C GLU A 168 26.91 -4.07 -1.66
N GLY A 169 26.52 -5.13 -0.95
CA GLY A 169 25.89 -5.08 0.36
C GLY A 169 24.35 -5.14 0.28
N ALA A 170 23.71 -5.26 1.44
CA ALA A 170 22.28 -5.36 1.55
C ALA A 170 21.56 -4.00 1.28
N PRO A 171 20.29 -4.03 0.88
CA PRO A 171 19.51 -5.22 0.52
C PRO A 171 19.91 -5.80 -0.86
N HIS A 172 19.80 -7.12 -1.01
CA HIS A 172 20.05 -7.83 -2.26
C HIS A 172 18.78 -8.15 -3.03
N ARG A 173 17.64 -8.17 -2.33
CA ARG A 173 16.30 -8.42 -2.86
C ARG A 173 15.40 -7.27 -2.48
N VAL A 174 14.75 -6.68 -3.47
CA VAL A 174 13.86 -5.54 -3.26
C VAL A 174 12.60 -5.71 -4.09
N TYR A 175 11.46 -5.72 -3.41
CA TYR A 175 10.12 -5.78 -3.97
C TYR A 175 9.45 -4.43 -3.73
N SER A 176 9.24 -3.65 -4.79
CA SER A 176 8.51 -2.38 -4.71
C SER A 176 7.04 -2.65 -5.01
N LEU A 177 6.18 -2.58 -3.99
CA LEU A 177 4.75 -2.84 -4.14
C LEU A 177 3.99 -1.54 -4.37
N ARG A 178 3.43 -1.36 -5.55
CA ARG A 178 2.48 -0.28 -5.86
C ARG A 178 1.13 -0.66 -5.26
N ILE A 179 0.98 -0.32 -3.98
CA ILE A 179 -0.19 -0.68 -3.18
C ILE A 179 -1.38 0.15 -3.67
N SER A 180 -2.48 -0.54 -3.93
CA SER A 180 -3.75 0.05 -4.29
C SER A 180 -4.58 0.36 -3.03
N SER A 181 -5.88 0.16 -3.03
CA SER A 181 -6.75 0.57 -1.92
C SER A 181 -6.87 -0.53 -0.85
N VAL A 182 -5.92 -0.61 0.08
CA VAL A 182 -6.03 -1.41 1.32
C VAL A 182 -6.71 -0.56 2.38
N ARG A 183 -7.65 -1.12 3.14
CA ARG A 183 -8.39 -0.43 4.21
C ARG A 183 -8.32 -1.21 5.52
N THR A 184 -8.67 -0.55 6.63
CA THR A 184 -8.86 -1.21 7.93
C THR A 184 -9.94 -2.28 7.85
N SER A 185 -9.92 -3.26 8.75
CA SER A 185 -10.85 -4.40 8.75
C SER A 185 -12.31 -4.01 8.71
N GLU A 186 -12.68 -2.85 9.27
CA GLU A 186 -14.05 -2.30 9.24
C GLU A 186 -14.49 -1.94 7.81
N TYR A 187 -13.55 -1.52 6.96
CA TYR A 187 -13.79 -1.04 5.59
C TYR A 187 -13.10 -1.92 4.54
N ASP A 188 -12.65 -3.14 4.91
CA ASP A 188 -11.98 -4.07 3.99
C ASP A 188 -13.00 -4.76 3.05
N HIS A 189 -13.63 -3.96 2.22
CA HIS A 189 -14.55 -4.41 1.18
C HIS A 189 -14.68 -3.34 0.07
N PRO A 190 -15.19 -3.69 -1.14
CA PRO A 190 -15.24 -2.79 -2.29
C PRO A 190 -16.12 -1.53 -2.14
N TYR A 191 -16.87 -1.44 -1.06
CA TYR A 191 -17.69 -0.27 -0.71
C TYR A 191 -17.05 0.57 0.41
N GLY A 192 -15.88 0.17 0.93
CA GLY A 192 -15.31 0.73 2.16
C GLY A 192 -15.12 2.24 2.13
N ASP A 193 -14.52 2.80 1.08
CA ASP A 193 -14.33 4.26 0.99
C ASP A 193 -15.66 5.02 0.82
N ALA A 194 -16.63 4.44 0.10
CA ALA A 194 -17.95 5.03 -0.06
C ALA A 194 -18.72 5.05 1.28
N GLU A 195 -18.65 3.96 2.05
CA GLU A 195 -19.24 3.90 3.40
C GLU A 195 -18.55 4.87 4.37
N ARG A 196 -17.22 4.98 4.33
CA ARG A 196 -16.49 6.01 5.10
C ARG A 196 -16.92 7.42 4.74
N GLY A 197 -17.26 7.68 3.47
CA GLY A 197 -17.78 8.97 3.00
C GLY A 197 -19.16 9.27 3.59
N VAL A 198 -20.04 8.26 3.71
CA VAL A 198 -21.36 8.39 4.36
C VAL A 198 -21.22 8.70 5.85
N GLU A 199 -20.30 8.04 6.56
CA GLU A 199 -20.16 8.18 8.02
C GLU A 199 -19.50 9.49 8.46
N ARG A 200 -18.58 10.05 7.65
CA ARG A 200 -17.80 11.24 8.03
C ARG A 200 -18.59 12.53 8.13
N GLY A 201 -19.73 12.64 7.45
CA GLY A 201 -20.58 13.83 7.50
C GLY A 201 -19.86 15.12 7.06
N ASP A 202 -20.48 16.28 7.31
CA ASP A 202 -20.01 17.62 6.89
C ASP A 202 -18.72 18.13 7.58
N GLU A 203 -17.99 17.31 8.33
CA GLU A 203 -16.87 17.77 9.18
C GLU A 203 -15.54 17.99 8.46
N HIS A 204 -15.41 17.62 7.17
CA HIS A 204 -14.16 17.79 6.43
C HIS A 204 -14.31 18.78 5.28
N THR A 205 -14.06 20.04 5.56
CA THR A 205 -13.74 21.05 4.53
C THR A 205 -12.26 20.97 4.19
N VAL A 206 -11.95 20.70 2.91
CA VAL A 206 -10.59 20.76 2.37
C VAL A 206 -10.08 22.20 2.47
N ALA A 207 -8.88 22.41 3.01
CA ALA A 207 -8.26 23.72 3.06
C ALA A 207 -7.94 24.22 1.63
N GLU A 208 -8.09 25.54 1.41
CA GLU A 208 -7.87 26.18 0.11
C GLU A 208 -6.43 25.94 -0.37
N GLY A 209 -6.23 25.14 -1.44
CA GLY A 209 -4.92 24.82 -2.03
C GLY A 209 -4.44 23.38 -1.86
N GLU A 210 -5.17 22.52 -1.22
CA GLU A 210 -4.89 21.09 -1.15
C GLU A 210 -5.40 20.37 -2.41
N VAL A 211 -4.58 19.43 -2.94
CA VAL A 211 -4.97 18.59 -4.07
C VAL A 211 -6.11 17.69 -3.61
N TRP A 212 -7.22 17.76 -4.33
CA TRP A 212 -8.47 17.11 -4.03
C TRP A 212 -8.31 15.58 -3.98
N ASP A 213 -8.47 14.99 -2.82
CA ASP A 213 -8.75 13.57 -2.66
C ASP A 213 -10.26 13.41 -2.48
N GLN A 214 -10.93 12.88 -3.50
CA GLN A 214 -12.38 12.66 -3.50
C GLN A 214 -12.85 11.83 -2.29
N SER A 215 -12.00 11.00 -1.73
CA SER A 215 -12.32 10.16 -0.56
C SER A 215 -12.52 10.94 0.74
N GLN A 216 -12.27 12.26 0.77
CA GLN A 216 -12.23 13.05 2.01
C GLN A 216 -13.29 14.14 2.14
N THR A 217 -14.16 14.35 1.16
CA THR A 217 -15.10 15.47 1.17
C THR A 217 -16.56 15.05 1.24
N GLY A 218 -17.22 15.41 2.30
CA GLY A 218 -18.67 15.45 2.42
C GLY A 218 -19.33 14.20 2.99
N SER A 219 -20.53 14.36 3.53
CA SER A 219 -21.46 13.26 3.79
C SER A 219 -22.13 12.88 2.48
N TRP A 220 -21.84 11.70 1.97
CA TRP A 220 -22.52 11.19 0.79
C TRP A 220 -23.78 10.44 1.18
N GLU A 221 -24.84 10.63 0.40
CA GLU A 221 -25.99 9.73 0.46
C GLU A 221 -25.70 8.50 -0.39
N ARG A 222 -26.09 7.29 0.07
CA ARG A 222 -25.80 6.02 -0.64
C ARG A 222 -26.40 5.94 -2.05
N ASP A 223 -27.33 6.82 -2.41
CA ASP A 223 -27.91 6.95 -3.74
C ASP A 223 -27.34 8.13 -4.55
N SER A 224 -26.29 8.79 -4.05
CA SER A 224 -25.62 9.89 -4.76
C SER A 224 -24.67 9.39 -5.85
N ASP A 225 -24.43 10.25 -6.84
CA ASP A 225 -23.46 9.97 -7.92
C ASP A 225 -22.03 9.83 -7.37
N GLU A 226 -21.68 10.61 -6.34
CA GLU A 226 -20.36 10.57 -5.69
C GLU A 226 -20.13 9.24 -4.97
N TYR A 227 -21.16 8.73 -4.28
CA TYR A 227 -21.08 7.41 -3.65
C TYR A 227 -20.83 6.32 -4.71
N GLN A 228 -21.60 6.34 -5.81
CA GLN A 228 -21.44 5.33 -6.87
C GLN A 228 -20.09 5.44 -7.56
N GLU A 229 -19.59 6.65 -7.85
CA GLU A 229 -18.27 6.85 -8.43
C GLU A 229 -17.18 6.28 -7.52
N MET A 230 -17.29 6.47 -6.20
CA MET A 230 -16.35 5.90 -5.23
C MET A 230 -16.44 4.38 -5.18
N VAL A 231 -17.64 3.79 -5.26
CA VAL A 231 -17.81 2.34 -5.35
C VAL A 231 -17.14 1.78 -6.61
N ASP A 232 -17.36 2.42 -7.77
CA ASP A 232 -16.78 1.98 -9.04
C ASP A 232 -15.25 2.04 -8.99
N ARG A 233 -14.70 3.13 -8.43
CA ARG A 233 -13.28 3.30 -8.18
C ARG A 233 -12.71 2.20 -7.26
N MET A 234 -13.38 1.95 -6.15
CA MET A 234 -12.97 0.91 -5.21
C MET A 234 -13.06 -0.49 -5.83
N LYS A 235 -14.11 -0.79 -6.58
CA LYS A 235 -14.21 -2.06 -7.31
C LYS A 235 -13.07 -2.29 -8.30
N ALA A 236 -12.48 -1.23 -8.83
CA ALA A 236 -11.32 -1.32 -9.71
C ALA A 236 -9.97 -1.39 -8.96
N SER A 237 -9.88 -0.84 -7.74
CA SER A 237 -8.63 -0.63 -7.02
C SER A 237 -8.53 -1.33 -5.66
N TRP A 238 -9.58 -1.97 -5.18
CA TRP A 238 -9.56 -2.62 -3.88
C TRP A 238 -8.51 -3.73 -3.80
N THR A 239 -7.82 -3.75 -2.69
CA THR A 239 -6.91 -4.82 -2.29
C THR A 239 -7.36 -5.28 -0.91
N SER A 240 -7.90 -6.48 -0.80
CA SER A 240 -8.27 -7.02 0.50
C SER A 240 -7.04 -7.18 1.40
N GLN A 241 -7.22 -7.07 2.70
CA GLN A 241 -6.13 -7.32 3.66
C GLN A 241 -5.55 -8.74 3.48
N ARG A 242 -6.40 -9.72 3.19
CA ARG A 242 -5.99 -11.11 2.95
C ARG A 242 -5.09 -11.23 1.72
N ASP A 243 -5.47 -10.63 0.60
CA ASP A 243 -4.68 -10.68 -0.62
C ASP A 243 -3.38 -9.89 -0.49
N PHE A 244 -3.41 -8.76 0.24
CA PHE A 244 -2.20 -8.00 0.53
C PHE A 244 -1.22 -8.80 1.39
N ALA A 245 -1.70 -9.45 2.46
CA ALA A 245 -0.88 -10.33 3.30
C ALA A 245 -0.29 -11.48 2.48
N HIS A 246 -1.10 -12.15 1.63
CA HIS A 246 -0.61 -13.20 0.73
C HIS A 246 0.49 -12.69 -0.22
N LEU A 247 0.36 -11.49 -0.79
CA LEU A 247 1.43 -10.92 -1.63
C LEU A 247 2.72 -10.68 -0.84
N LEU A 248 2.61 -10.22 0.42
CA LEU A 248 3.77 -10.07 1.30
C LEU A 248 4.45 -11.42 1.59
N GLU A 249 3.68 -12.48 1.84
CA GLU A 249 4.18 -13.84 2.02
C GLU A 249 4.90 -14.34 0.76
N CYS A 250 4.34 -14.12 -0.43
CA CYS A 250 4.98 -14.44 -1.70
C CYS A 250 6.34 -13.73 -1.84
N CYS A 251 6.42 -12.44 -1.49
CA CYS A 251 7.68 -11.69 -1.51
C CYS A 251 8.70 -12.20 -0.47
N LEU A 252 8.25 -12.60 0.73
CA LEU A 252 9.11 -13.14 1.78
C LEU A 252 9.64 -14.54 1.42
N ALA A 253 8.88 -15.31 0.67
CA ALA A 253 9.26 -16.66 0.23
C ALA A 253 10.15 -16.68 -1.02
N ASP A 254 10.14 -15.61 -1.85
CA ASP A 254 10.93 -15.54 -3.08
C ASP A 254 12.41 -15.26 -2.79
N ASP A 255 13.29 -15.95 -3.52
CA ASP A 255 14.73 -15.76 -3.47
C ASP A 255 15.38 -15.44 -4.84
N THR A 256 14.54 -15.18 -5.85
CA THR A 256 14.96 -15.03 -7.25
C THR A 256 15.08 -13.58 -7.71
N VAL A 257 14.23 -12.70 -7.15
CA VAL A 257 14.17 -11.28 -7.51
C VAL A 257 15.33 -10.51 -6.88
N THR A 258 16.07 -9.73 -7.70
CA THR A 258 17.01 -8.72 -7.18
C THR A 258 16.33 -7.38 -6.96
N TYR A 259 15.57 -6.90 -7.93
CA TYR A 259 14.71 -5.70 -7.86
C TYR A 259 13.56 -5.84 -8.85
N ASP A 260 12.35 -5.70 -8.37
CA ASP A 260 11.18 -5.63 -9.26
C ASP A 260 10.06 -4.77 -8.66
N VAL A 261 9.06 -4.46 -9.50
CA VAL A 261 7.89 -3.66 -9.16
C VAL A 261 6.65 -4.49 -9.40
N PHE A 262 5.76 -4.54 -8.42
CA PHE A 262 4.51 -5.30 -8.49
C PHE A 262 3.33 -4.42 -8.08
N TYR A 263 2.17 -4.64 -8.67
CA TYR A 263 0.93 -4.05 -8.18
C TYR A 263 0.32 -4.94 -7.11
N ALA A 264 -0.03 -4.33 -5.99
CA ALA A 264 -0.80 -4.96 -4.92
C ALA A 264 -2.27 -4.58 -5.11
N VAL A 265 -3.02 -5.44 -5.74
CA VAL A 265 -4.46 -5.32 -5.99
C VAL A 265 -5.07 -6.72 -6.01
N SER A 266 -6.33 -6.85 -5.54
CA SER A 266 -7.08 -8.11 -5.59
C SER A 266 -7.46 -8.50 -7.02
N GLY A 267 -8.03 -9.69 -7.20
CA GLY A 267 -8.41 -10.25 -8.51
C GLY A 267 -9.53 -9.51 -9.25
N ASN A 268 -9.82 -8.28 -8.90
CA ASN A 268 -10.96 -7.50 -9.36
C ASN A 268 -11.14 -7.51 -10.87
N ALA A 269 -12.35 -7.82 -11.34
CA ALA A 269 -12.68 -7.85 -12.76
C ALA A 269 -12.47 -6.48 -13.42
N ALA A 270 -12.75 -5.37 -12.70
CA ALA A 270 -12.61 -4.00 -13.18
C ALA A 270 -11.19 -3.41 -13.04
N ARG A 271 -10.22 -4.15 -12.47
CA ARG A 271 -8.86 -3.62 -12.25
C ARG A 271 -8.22 -3.12 -13.53
N TRP A 272 -7.47 -2.03 -13.42
CA TRP A 272 -6.66 -1.44 -14.49
C TRP A 272 -5.16 -1.58 -14.23
N PHE A 273 -4.79 -2.31 -13.19
CA PHE A 273 -3.43 -2.70 -12.87
C PHE A 273 -3.19 -4.17 -13.22
N ASP A 274 -2.00 -4.45 -13.74
CA ASP A 274 -1.53 -5.80 -14.02
C ASP A 274 -1.20 -6.56 -12.72
N ILE A 275 -1.73 -7.76 -12.56
CA ILE A 275 -1.32 -8.71 -11.52
C ILE A 275 -0.61 -9.93 -12.13
N GLU A 276 -0.69 -10.10 -13.43
CA GLU A 276 -0.16 -11.24 -14.17
C GLU A 276 1.37 -11.33 -14.00
N HIS A 277 2.05 -10.18 -13.82
CA HIS A 277 3.47 -10.15 -13.50
C HIS A 277 3.76 -10.71 -12.10
N ALA A 278 3.01 -10.31 -11.08
CA ALA A 278 3.14 -10.85 -9.72
C ALA A 278 2.82 -12.36 -9.67
N GLN A 279 1.80 -12.80 -10.45
CA GLN A 279 1.47 -14.20 -10.58
C GLN A 279 2.61 -15.02 -11.20
N ALA A 280 3.21 -14.51 -12.29
CA ALA A 280 4.26 -15.21 -13.01
C ALA A 280 5.59 -15.26 -12.24
N VAL A 281 5.95 -14.21 -11.51
CA VAL A 281 7.25 -14.08 -10.82
C VAL A 281 7.19 -14.59 -9.40
N LEU A 282 6.14 -14.24 -8.65
CA LEU A 282 6.02 -14.51 -7.22
C LEU A 282 5.04 -15.64 -6.88
N GLY A 283 4.22 -16.10 -7.85
CA GLY A 283 3.14 -17.04 -7.58
C GLY A 283 1.97 -16.44 -6.82
N TYR A 284 1.77 -15.11 -6.91
CA TYR A 284 0.65 -14.42 -6.28
C TYR A 284 -0.69 -14.91 -6.84
N GLU A 285 -1.56 -15.43 -5.99
CA GLU A 285 -2.89 -15.91 -6.35
C GLU A 285 -3.94 -15.19 -5.49
N PRO A 286 -4.44 -14.01 -5.93
CA PRO A 286 -5.45 -13.29 -5.16
C PRO A 286 -6.72 -14.13 -5.01
N MET A 287 -7.33 -14.07 -3.84
CA MET A 287 -8.50 -14.86 -3.46
C MET A 287 -9.80 -14.05 -3.53
N ASP A 288 -9.69 -12.71 -3.61
CA ASP A 288 -10.83 -11.81 -3.56
C ASP A 288 -11.05 -11.11 -4.91
N ASP A 289 -12.34 -10.93 -5.27
CA ASP A 289 -12.78 -10.17 -6.44
C ASP A 289 -13.95 -9.26 -6.04
N ALA A 290 -13.80 -7.97 -6.29
CA ALA A 290 -14.81 -6.97 -5.98
C ALA A 290 -16.12 -7.16 -6.78
N SER A 291 -16.09 -7.87 -7.92
CA SER A 291 -17.29 -8.18 -8.71
C SER A 291 -18.24 -9.18 -8.02
N GLU A 292 -17.76 -9.89 -7.00
CA GLU A 292 -18.58 -10.82 -6.20
C GLU A 292 -19.46 -10.10 -5.16
N TRP A 293 -19.34 -8.76 -5.06
CA TRP A 293 -20.07 -7.95 -4.08
C TRP A 293 -21.23 -7.20 -4.73
N ASP A 294 -22.46 -7.53 -4.31
CA ASP A 294 -23.70 -6.87 -4.77
C ASP A 294 -24.08 -5.62 -3.96
N GLY A 295 -23.39 -5.35 -2.84
CA GLY A 295 -23.65 -4.24 -1.93
C GLY A 295 -22.68 -4.22 -0.74
N PRO A 296 -22.71 -3.16 0.09
CA PRO A 296 -21.95 -3.12 1.32
C PRO A 296 -22.37 -4.26 2.27
N PRO A 297 -21.50 -4.73 3.17
CA PRO A 297 -21.90 -5.74 4.14
C PRO A 297 -23.13 -5.30 4.92
N ASN A 298 -24.12 -6.19 5.05
CA ASN A 298 -25.37 -5.91 5.80
C ASN A 298 -25.06 -5.69 7.27
N GLY A 299 -25.17 -4.48 7.74
CA GLY A 299 -24.96 -4.10 9.12
C GLY A 299 -24.66 -2.62 9.28
N THR A 300 -25.64 -1.76 9.02
CA THR A 300 -25.62 -0.44 9.68
C THR A 300 -25.70 -0.69 11.18
N ARG A 301 -24.85 -0.02 11.94
CA ARG A 301 -24.76 -0.03 13.43
C ARG A 301 -26.06 0.33 14.18
N ASP A 302 -27.22 0.23 13.56
CA ASP A 302 -28.52 0.50 14.19
C ASP A 302 -29.12 -0.72 14.93
N ASP A 303 -28.42 -1.87 14.97
CA ASP A 303 -28.87 -3.12 15.58
C ASP A 303 -27.94 -3.69 16.69
N VAL A 304 -27.15 -2.82 17.40
CA VAL A 304 -26.44 -3.26 18.62
C VAL A 304 -26.71 -2.32 19.78
#